data_1236b2cfe1fa750978134dda26767958
#
_entry.id   1236b2cfe1fa750978134dda26767958
#
_cell.length_a   1.000
_cell.length_b   1.000
_cell.length_c   1.000
_cell.angle_alpha   90.00
_cell.angle_beta   90.00
_cell.angle_gamma   90.00
#
_symmetry.space_group_name_H-M   'P 1'
#
loop_
_entity.id
_entity.type
_entity.pdbx_description
1 polymer ?
#
loop_
_entity_poly.entity_id
_entity_poly.type
_entity_poly.pdbx_seq_one_letter_code
_entity_poly.pdbx_strand_id
1 'polypeptide(L)'
;MILIDEYFKHYPARKRVAEFLLREGVSVRNGHPNLSGAKLSISEVAKASGANRKVVYYTVEIIESTSALRLLFERIEPELKVESIAPVMNWEVLQVEVEEKPTKVLQNLLGVILDEGNKVVSVSMKSLPGEETQLSIVLEKPLNGETLKKMGEIPGIRRILIKTPEKDKTKLVCTFCEVVYCPRRGGSNVED
;
A
#
# COMPACT_ATOMS: atom_id res chain seq x y z
N MET A 1 0.92 9.34 -13.45
CA MET A 1 2.39 9.54 -13.58
C MET A 1 2.67 10.03 -14.99
N ILE A 2 3.26 11.22 -15.13
CA ILE A 2 3.41 11.94 -16.42
C ILE A 2 3.96 11.03 -17.56
N LEU A 3 4.95 10.21 -17.25
CA LEU A 3 5.56 9.32 -18.26
C LEU A 3 4.56 8.30 -18.82
N ILE A 4 3.79 7.63 -17.95
CA ILE A 4 2.77 6.66 -18.39
C ILE A 4 1.65 7.37 -19.14
N ASP A 5 1.22 8.53 -18.67
CA ASP A 5 0.18 9.30 -19.32
C ASP A 5 0.58 9.69 -20.76
N GLU A 6 1.82 10.10 -20.96
CA GLU A 6 2.32 10.48 -22.28
C GLU A 6 2.39 9.30 -23.25
N TYR A 7 3.04 8.19 -22.86
CA TYR A 7 3.23 7.04 -23.73
C TYR A 7 1.96 6.24 -24.00
N PHE A 8 1.00 6.23 -23.07
CA PHE A 8 -0.24 5.47 -23.21
C PHE A 8 -1.48 6.33 -23.43
N LYS A 9 -1.33 7.63 -23.70
CA LYS A 9 -2.40 8.60 -23.91
C LYS A 9 -3.53 8.11 -24.82
N HIS A 10 -3.16 7.49 -25.92
CA HIS A 10 -4.11 7.00 -26.93
C HIS A 10 -4.54 5.54 -26.74
N TYR A 11 -4.06 4.88 -25.68
CA TYR A 11 -4.30 3.46 -25.43
C TYR A 11 -4.76 3.20 -23.98
N PRO A 12 -5.98 3.56 -23.63
CA PRO A 12 -6.44 3.50 -22.24
C PRO A 12 -6.40 2.09 -21.62
N ALA A 13 -6.61 1.05 -22.43
CA ALA A 13 -6.49 -0.33 -21.96
C ALA A 13 -5.04 -0.71 -21.62
N ARG A 14 -4.06 -0.26 -22.41
CA ARG A 14 -2.63 -0.48 -22.14
C ARG A 14 -2.15 0.35 -20.95
N LYS A 15 -2.67 1.59 -20.80
CA LYS A 15 -2.41 2.46 -19.67
C LYS A 15 -2.80 1.76 -18.36
N ARG A 16 -4.01 1.19 -18.28
CA ARG A 16 -4.47 0.43 -17.11
C ARG A 16 -3.57 -0.75 -16.76
N VAL A 17 -3.05 -1.46 -17.77
CA VAL A 17 -2.09 -2.55 -17.54
C VAL A 17 -0.77 -2.01 -16.99
N ALA A 18 -0.22 -0.92 -17.55
CA ALA A 18 1.01 -0.31 -17.08
C ALA A 18 0.86 0.20 -15.62
N GLU A 19 -0.25 0.84 -15.31
CA GLU A 19 -0.60 1.28 -13.95
C GLU A 19 -0.76 0.09 -12.98
N PHE A 20 -1.37 -1.01 -13.43
CA PHE A 20 -1.45 -2.25 -12.66
C PHE A 20 -0.05 -2.81 -12.35
N LEU A 21 0.83 -2.93 -13.35
CA LEU A 21 2.19 -3.42 -13.14
C LEU A 21 2.96 -2.57 -12.11
N LEU A 22 2.83 -1.24 -12.19
CA LEU A 22 3.42 -0.31 -11.22
C LEU A 22 2.88 -0.51 -9.81
N ARG A 23 1.56 -0.56 -9.69
CA ARG A 23 0.89 -0.65 -8.39
C ARG A 23 1.19 -1.96 -7.67
N GLU A 24 1.31 -3.05 -8.43
CA GLU A 24 1.57 -4.38 -7.85
C GLU A 24 3.07 -4.71 -7.76
N GLY A 25 3.96 -3.79 -8.11
CA GLY A 25 5.39 -4.00 -8.02
C GLY A 25 5.94 -5.00 -9.05
N VAL A 26 5.25 -5.12 -10.21
CA VAL A 26 5.65 -6.04 -11.28
C VAL A 26 6.60 -5.33 -12.23
N SER A 27 7.86 -5.75 -12.23
CA SER A 27 8.88 -5.27 -13.19
C SER A 27 8.71 -5.90 -14.56
N VAL A 28 9.30 -5.26 -15.59
CA VAL A 28 9.43 -5.84 -16.93
C VAL A 28 10.91 -5.98 -17.27
N ARG A 29 11.35 -7.21 -17.51
CA ARG A 29 12.76 -7.53 -17.82
C ARG A 29 12.83 -8.53 -18.96
N ASN A 30 13.63 -8.22 -19.99
CA ASN A 30 13.80 -9.08 -21.16
C ASN A 30 12.46 -9.48 -21.82
N GLY A 31 11.54 -8.53 -21.96
CA GLY A 31 10.23 -8.76 -22.57
C GLY A 31 9.25 -9.59 -21.73
N HIS A 32 9.51 -9.76 -20.43
CA HIS A 32 8.65 -10.54 -19.54
C HIS A 32 8.32 -9.80 -18.25
N PRO A 33 7.06 -9.88 -17.77
CA PRO A 33 6.72 -9.44 -16.43
C PRO A 33 7.43 -10.31 -15.38
N ASN A 34 7.93 -9.69 -14.32
CA ASN A 34 8.63 -10.35 -13.22
C ASN A 34 8.17 -9.81 -11.87
N LEU A 35 8.03 -10.67 -10.89
CA LEU A 35 7.74 -10.33 -9.50
C LEU A 35 8.83 -10.91 -8.60
N SER A 36 9.60 -10.07 -7.93
CA SER A 36 10.72 -10.50 -7.06
C SER A 36 11.68 -11.49 -7.74
N GLY A 37 11.94 -11.31 -9.04
CA GLY A 37 12.80 -12.22 -9.82
C GLY A 37 12.08 -13.43 -10.44
N ALA A 38 10.86 -13.74 -10.03
CA ALA A 38 10.05 -14.79 -10.65
C ALA A 38 9.39 -14.27 -11.93
N LYS A 39 9.57 -15.02 -13.02
CA LYS A 39 8.95 -14.70 -14.31
C LYS A 39 7.46 -15.03 -14.28
N LEU A 40 6.63 -14.03 -14.60
CA LEU A 40 5.18 -14.21 -14.77
C LEU A 40 4.82 -14.41 -16.23
N SER A 41 3.81 -15.25 -16.49
CA SER A 41 3.24 -15.38 -17.83
C SER A 41 2.32 -14.19 -18.16
N ILE A 42 2.22 -13.87 -19.46
CA ILE A 42 1.24 -12.88 -19.95
C ILE A 42 -0.19 -13.23 -19.54
N SER A 43 -0.50 -14.52 -19.44
CA SER A 43 -1.83 -15.00 -19.04
C SER A 43 -2.15 -14.73 -17.58
N GLU A 44 -1.18 -14.87 -16.67
CA GLU A 44 -1.33 -14.57 -15.25
C GLU A 44 -1.54 -13.08 -15.04
N VAL A 45 -0.73 -12.24 -15.70
CA VAL A 45 -0.89 -10.79 -15.65
C VAL A 45 -2.25 -10.36 -16.24
N ALA A 46 -2.68 -10.97 -17.33
CA ALA A 46 -3.97 -10.68 -17.95
C ALA A 46 -5.13 -11.02 -17.00
N LYS A 47 -5.09 -12.17 -16.35
CA LYS A 47 -6.08 -12.60 -15.36
C LYS A 47 -6.09 -11.66 -14.15
N ALA A 48 -4.92 -11.31 -13.61
CA ALA A 48 -4.79 -10.45 -12.43
C ALA A 48 -5.21 -8.99 -12.70
N SER A 49 -4.89 -8.46 -13.88
CA SER A 49 -5.24 -7.08 -14.29
C SER A 49 -6.64 -6.93 -14.86
N GLY A 50 -7.37 -8.03 -15.09
CA GLY A 50 -8.64 -8.03 -15.80
C GLY A 50 -8.55 -7.60 -17.28
N ALA A 51 -7.36 -7.66 -17.87
CA ALA A 51 -7.10 -7.23 -19.24
C ALA A 51 -7.04 -8.41 -20.23
N ASN A 52 -7.20 -8.11 -21.51
CA ASN A 52 -6.97 -9.12 -22.56
C ASN A 52 -5.49 -9.43 -22.70
N ARG A 53 -5.12 -10.70 -22.95
CA ARG A 53 -3.72 -11.16 -23.16
C ARG A 53 -2.98 -10.35 -24.23
N LYS A 54 -3.65 -9.98 -25.32
CA LYS A 54 -3.06 -9.15 -26.37
C LYS A 54 -2.70 -7.75 -25.86
N VAL A 55 -3.56 -7.16 -25.03
CA VAL A 55 -3.31 -5.85 -24.43
C VAL A 55 -2.09 -5.91 -23.51
N VAL A 56 -1.98 -6.94 -22.67
CA VAL A 56 -0.80 -7.14 -21.80
C VAL A 56 0.46 -7.32 -22.64
N TYR A 57 0.43 -8.20 -23.64
CA TYR A 57 1.56 -8.44 -24.54
C TYR A 57 2.07 -7.15 -25.17
N TYR A 58 1.20 -6.38 -25.82
CA TYR A 58 1.58 -5.11 -26.44
C TYR A 58 2.02 -4.04 -25.42
N THR A 59 1.51 -4.07 -24.19
CA THR A 59 1.98 -3.15 -23.14
C THR A 59 3.41 -3.49 -22.76
N VAL A 60 3.71 -4.76 -22.53
CA VAL A 60 5.07 -5.25 -22.23
C VAL A 60 6.04 -4.94 -23.39
N GLU A 61 5.62 -5.14 -24.62
CA GLU A 61 6.41 -4.82 -25.83
C GLU A 61 6.75 -3.33 -25.92
N ILE A 62 5.79 -2.44 -25.66
CA ILE A 62 6.02 -0.99 -25.63
C ILE A 62 6.98 -0.62 -24.51
N ILE A 63 6.80 -1.20 -23.32
CA ILE A 63 7.68 -0.95 -22.17
C ILE A 63 9.11 -1.36 -22.52
N GLU A 64 9.30 -2.52 -23.10
CA GLU A 64 10.62 -3.06 -23.44
C GLU A 64 11.29 -2.27 -24.57
N SER A 65 10.54 -1.87 -25.59
CA SER A 65 11.05 -1.14 -26.76
C SER A 65 11.32 0.34 -26.49
N THR A 66 10.73 0.92 -25.45
CA THR A 66 10.87 2.34 -25.11
C THR A 66 11.88 2.52 -24.00
N SER A 67 13.03 3.12 -24.28
CA SER A 67 14.15 3.25 -23.31
C SER A 67 13.74 3.84 -21.96
N ALA A 68 12.92 4.89 -21.96
CA ALA A 68 12.47 5.54 -20.72
C ALA A 68 11.54 4.64 -19.88
N LEU A 69 10.62 3.93 -20.54
CA LEU A 69 9.72 2.98 -19.85
C LEU A 69 10.49 1.76 -19.37
N ARG A 70 11.38 1.21 -20.19
CA ARG A 70 12.22 0.09 -19.80
C ARG A 70 13.04 0.42 -18.56
N LEU A 71 13.73 1.57 -18.53
CA LEU A 71 14.52 2.01 -17.40
C LEU A 71 13.72 2.13 -16.11
N LEU A 72 12.47 2.56 -16.20
CA LEU A 72 11.54 2.63 -15.08
C LEU A 72 11.08 1.24 -14.64
N PHE A 73 10.54 0.46 -15.60
CA PHE A 73 9.89 -0.82 -15.26
C PHE A 73 10.87 -1.92 -14.85
N GLU A 74 12.13 -1.88 -15.28
CA GLU A 74 13.18 -2.79 -14.80
C GLU A 74 13.49 -2.63 -13.30
N ARG A 75 13.23 -1.44 -12.71
CA ARG A 75 13.55 -1.10 -11.32
C ARG A 75 12.37 -1.20 -10.37
N ILE A 76 11.21 -1.57 -10.86
CA ILE A 76 10.03 -1.78 -10.02
C ILE A 76 10.27 -3.00 -9.14
N GLU A 77 9.96 -2.85 -7.84
CA GLU A 77 9.98 -3.92 -6.85
C GLU A 77 8.67 -3.93 -6.08
N PRO A 78 8.19 -5.11 -5.63
CA PRO A 78 7.01 -5.20 -4.80
C PRO A 78 7.28 -4.62 -3.41
N GLU A 79 6.30 -3.91 -2.87
CA GLU A 79 6.34 -3.35 -1.53
C GLU A 79 5.31 -4.04 -0.63
N LEU A 80 5.69 -4.33 0.61
CA LEU A 80 4.76 -4.85 1.60
C LEU A 80 3.77 -3.74 2.00
N LYS A 81 2.50 -3.96 1.73
CA LYS A 81 1.41 -3.08 2.18
C LYS A 81 1.07 -3.40 3.63
N VAL A 82 1.81 -2.82 4.56
CA VAL A 82 1.64 -3.03 6.01
C VAL A 82 0.21 -2.76 6.47
N GLU A 83 -0.47 -1.80 5.83
CA GLU A 83 -1.87 -1.47 6.11
C GLU A 83 -2.84 -2.65 5.90
N SER A 84 -2.48 -3.61 5.03
CA SER A 84 -3.32 -4.77 4.74
C SER A 84 -3.30 -5.80 5.86
N ILE A 85 -2.16 -5.91 6.56
CA ILE A 85 -1.97 -6.87 7.65
C ILE A 85 -2.24 -6.25 9.02
N ALA A 86 -2.26 -4.93 9.12
CA ALA A 86 -2.42 -4.19 10.37
C ALA A 86 -3.63 -4.65 11.21
N PRO A 87 -4.84 -4.86 10.66
CA PRO A 87 -5.99 -5.30 11.44
C PRO A 87 -5.78 -6.67 12.09
N VAL A 88 -5.08 -7.58 11.42
CA VAL A 88 -4.76 -8.93 11.93
C VAL A 88 -3.67 -8.89 13.00
N MET A 89 -2.75 -7.91 12.88
CA MET A 89 -1.68 -7.66 13.87
C MET A 89 -2.16 -6.89 15.11
N ASN A 90 -3.45 -6.58 15.21
CA ASN A 90 -4.01 -5.72 16.26
C ASN A 90 -3.46 -4.28 16.21
N TRP A 91 -3.08 -3.80 15.03
CA TRP A 91 -2.60 -2.45 14.77
C TRP A 91 -3.71 -1.57 14.21
N GLU A 92 -3.63 -0.28 14.49
CA GLU A 92 -4.55 0.71 13.92
C GLU A 92 -3.94 1.38 12.70
N VAL A 93 -4.76 1.64 11.69
CA VAL A 93 -4.35 2.35 10.47
C VAL A 93 -5.07 3.68 10.37
N LEU A 94 -4.30 4.75 10.26
CA LEU A 94 -4.79 6.08 9.92
C LEU A 94 -4.55 6.33 8.44
N GLN A 95 -5.60 6.67 7.72
CA GLN A 95 -5.52 7.19 6.36
C GLN A 95 -5.94 8.65 6.37
N VAL A 96 -5.03 9.54 5.97
CA VAL A 96 -5.24 10.99 6.02
C VAL A 96 -5.14 11.57 4.62
N GLU A 97 -6.21 12.23 4.19
CA GLU A 97 -6.25 13.00 2.95
C GLU A 97 -5.79 14.43 3.25
N VAL A 98 -4.77 14.88 2.54
CA VAL A 98 -4.12 16.17 2.78
C VAL A 98 -4.30 17.09 1.58
N GLU A 99 -4.80 18.30 1.82
CA GLU A 99 -5.00 19.32 0.78
C GLU A 99 -3.74 20.14 0.53
N GLU A 100 -3.09 20.60 1.61
CA GLU A 100 -1.94 21.50 1.53
C GLU A 100 -0.80 21.09 2.46
N LYS A 101 0.43 21.41 2.05
CA LYS A 101 1.66 21.25 2.87
C LYS A 101 1.80 19.85 3.49
N PRO A 102 1.77 18.77 2.71
CA PRO A 102 1.70 17.40 3.24
C PRO A 102 2.82 17.05 4.19
N THR A 103 4.05 17.54 3.95
CA THR A 103 5.19 17.34 4.85
C THR A 103 4.98 17.99 6.22
N LYS A 104 4.35 19.17 6.27
CA LYS A 104 4.06 19.85 7.54
C LYS A 104 2.94 19.14 8.30
N VAL A 105 1.91 18.70 7.58
CA VAL A 105 0.83 17.89 8.15
C VAL A 105 1.40 16.61 8.74
N LEU A 106 2.26 15.89 8.01
CA LEU A 106 2.92 14.68 8.50
C LEU A 106 3.73 14.95 9.77
N GLN A 107 4.52 16.04 9.81
CA GLN A 107 5.29 16.42 10.98
C GLN A 107 4.40 16.64 12.22
N ASN A 108 3.30 17.37 12.05
CA ASN A 108 2.37 17.67 13.14
C ASN A 108 1.64 16.41 13.61
N LEU A 109 1.20 15.54 12.68
CA LEU A 109 0.57 14.26 13.01
C LEU A 109 1.51 13.36 13.82
N LEU A 110 2.75 13.21 13.37
CA LEU A 110 3.75 12.41 14.09
C LEU A 110 4.05 12.99 15.47
N GLY A 111 4.13 14.32 15.62
CA GLY A 111 4.27 14.97 16.91
C GLY A 111 3.16 14.55 17.87
N VAL A 112 1.90 14.74 17.49
CA VAL A 112 0.73 14.39 18.32
C VAL A 112 0.70 12.91 18.68
N ILE A 113 1.06 12.01 17.76
CA ILE A 113 1.09 10.55 17.96
C ILE A 113 2.19 10.15 18.96
N LEU A 114 3.40 10.72 18.81
CA LEU A 114 4.56 10.38 19.62
C LEU A 114 4.45 10.96 21.05
N ASP A 115 3.86 12.15 21.20
CA ASP A 115 3.62 12.77 22.51
C ASP A 115 2.73 11.92 23.41
N GLU A 116 1.88 11.07 22.81
CA GLU A 116 1.06 10.10 23.55
C GLU A 116 1.77 8.76 23.85
N GLY A 117 3.03 8.64 23.45
CA GLY A 117 3.80 7.41 23.63
C GLY A 117 3.33 6.26 22.75
N ASN A 118 2.61 6.54 21.66
CA ASN A 118 2.29 5.52 20.68
C ASN A 118 3.51 5.23 19.79
N LYS A 119 3.60 3.99 19.30
CA LYS A 119 4.68 3.57 18.41
C LYS A 119 4.18 3.50 16.97
N VAL A 120 4.90 4.17 16.11
CA VAL A 120 4.65 4.13 14.67
C VAL A 120 5.33 2.90 14.08
N VAL A 121 4.56 2.06 13.42
CA VAL A 121 5.03 0.84 12.74
C VAL A 121 5.44 1.14 11.31
N SER A 122 4.62 1.94 10.61
CA SER A 122 4.85 2.31 9.22
C SER A 122 4.27 3.68 8.92
N VAL A 123 4.93 4.42 8.03
CA VAL A 123 4.43 5.66 7.45
C VAL A 123 4.62 5.59 5.94
N SER A 124 3.57 5.84 5.19
CA SER A 124 3.66 6.03 3.76
C SER A 124 2.99 7.34 3.33
N MET A 125 3.61 8.05 2.40
CA MET A 125 3.07 9.26 1.81
C MET A 125 3.09 9.12 0.30
N LYS A 126 1.92 9.19 -0.32
CA LYS A 126 1.76 9.13 -1.78
C LYS A 126 1.23 10.46 -2.27
N SER A 127 2.04 11.13 -3.08
CA SER A 127 1.69 12.40 -3.72
C SER A 127 1.89 12.22 -5.22
N LEU A 128 0.80 11.97 -5.93
CA LEU A 128 0.82 11.84 -7.39
C LEU A 128 0.38 13.16 -8.02
N PRO A 129 0.97 13.56 -9.15
CA PRO A 129 0.58 14.78 -9.85
C PRO A 129 -0.92 14.76 -10.21
N GLY A 130 -1.66 15.78 -9.77
CA GLY A 130 -3.10 15.90 -10.02
C GLY A 130 -4.00 15.11 -9.06
N GLU A 131 -3.42 14.43 -8.07
CA GLU A 131 -4.16 13.73 -7.02
C GLU A 131 -3.87 14.36 -5.66
N GLU A 132 -4.81 14.20 -4.74
CA GLU A 132 -4.63 14.59 -3.34
C GLU A 132 -3.55 13.73 -2.68
N THR A 133 -2.73 14.33 -1.84
CA THR A 133 -1.73 13.59 -1.10
C THR A 133 -2.40 12.72 -0.04
N GLN A 134 -2.10 11.43 -0.09
CA GLN A 134 -2.56 10.46 0.89
C GLN A 134 -1.40 10.09 1.82
N LEU A 135 -1.65 10.21 3.13
CA LEU A 135 -0.78 9.69 4.18
C LEU A 135 -1.42 8.43 4.76
N SER A 136 -0.62 7.40 4.98
CA SER A 136 -1.01 6.22 5.73
C SER A 136 -0.03 6.02 6.87
N ILE A 137 -0.54 5.94 8.09
CA ILE A 137 0.25 5.74 9.30
C ILE A 137 -0.30 4.51 10.01
N VAL A 138 0.55 3.53 10.27
CA VAL A 138 0.21 2.33 11.02
C VAL A 138 0.77 2.44 12.42
N LEU A 139 -0.08 2.21 13.41
CA LEU A 139 0.20 2.38 14.83
C LEU A 139 0.10 1.06 15.57
N GLU A 140 1.01 0.83 16.51
CA GLU A 140 1.02 -0.40 17.34
C GLU A 140 -0.21 -0.49 18.24
N LYS A 141 -0.75 0.66 18.67
CA LYS A 141 -1.92 0.74 19.57
C LYS A 141 -2.97 1.69 19.00
N PRO A 142 -4.26 1.45 19.29
CA PRO A 142 -5.31 2.39 18.96
C PRO A 142 -5.11 3.75 19.64
N LEU A 143 -5.47 4.81 18.94
CA LEU A 143 -5.46 6.17 19.45
C LEU A 143 -6.66 6.40 20.37
N ASN A 144 -6.47 7.26 21.38
CA ASN A 144 -7.57 7.72 22.22
C ASN A 144 -8.35 8.87 21.53
N GLY A 145 -9.53 9.17 22.07
CA GLY A 145 -10.39 10.20 21.48
C GLY A 145 -9.84 11.63 21.58
N GLU A 146 -8.99 11.91 22.56
CA GLU A 146 -8.37 13.23 22.73
C GLU A 146 -7.31 13.47 21.64
N THR A 147 -6.49 12.47 21.34
CA THR A 147 -5.51 12.52 20.24
C THR A 147 -6.19 12.71 18.90
N LEU A 148 -7.27 11.98 18.66
CA LEU A 148 -8.04 12.12 17.42
C LEU A 148 -8.60 13.54 17.27
N LYS A 149 -9.05 14.16 18.36
CA LYS A 149 -9.49 15.54 18.35
C LYS A 149 -8.35 16.50 17.98
N LYS A 150 -7.20 16.37 18.66
CA LYS A 150 -5.99 17.18 18.35
C LYS A 150 -5.54 17.01 16.89
N MET A 151 -5.61 15.80 16.36
CA MET A 151 -5.28 15.54 14.95
C MET A 151 -6.25 16.21 13.99
N GLY A 152 -7.55 16.23 14.32
CA GLY A 152 -8.57 16.92 13.52
C GLY A 152 -8.42 18.44 13.47
N GLU A 153 -7.69 19.04 14.42
CA GLU A 153 -7.40 20.47 14.48
C GLU A 153 -6.16 20.86 13.65
N ILE A 154 -5.42 19.91 13.09
CA ILE A 154 -4.22 20.17 12.28
C ILE A 154 -4.63 20.79 10.93
N PRO A 155 -4.16 22.00 10.61
CA PRO A 155 -4.48 22.65 9.34
C PRO A 155 -3.93 21.85 8.15
N GLY A 156 -4.73 21.78 7.07
CA GLY A 156 -4.37 21.07 5.83
C GLY A 156 -4.84 19.62 5.78
N ILE A 157 -5.46 19.12 6.82
CA ILE A 157 -6.13 17.81 6.81
C ILE A 157 -7.56 18.00 6.31
N ARG A 158 -7.90 17.27 5.25
CA ARG A 158 -9.27 17.22 4.72
C ARG A 158 -10.10 16.14 5.40
N ARG A 159 -9.50 14.97 5.59
CA ARG A 159 -10.21 13.80 6.10
C ARG A 159 -9.25 12.85 6.81
N ILE A 160 -9.73 12.26 7.90
CA ILE A 160 -9.07 11.16 8.60
C ILE A 160 -9.99 9.94 8.56
N LEU A 161 -9.49 8.83 8.05
CA LEU A 161 -10.13 7.53 8.09
C LEU A 161 -9.34 6.62 9.02
N ILE A 162 -10.01 5.97 9.94
CA ILE A 162 -9.41 5.07 10.92
C ILE A 162 -9.90 3.67 10.63
N LYS A 163 -8.96 2.74 10.46
CA LYS A 163 -9.24 1.30 10.40
C LYS A 163 -8.76 0.69 11.70
N THR A 164 -9.71 0.39 12.55
CA THR A 164 -9.44 -0.27 13.84
C THR A 164 -9.10 -1.75 13.64
N PRO A 165 -8.40 -2.36 14.61
CA PRO A 165 -8.15 -3.80 14.62
C PRO A 165 -9.42 -4.63 14.49
N GLU A 166 -9.29 -5.82 13.93
CA GLU A 166 -10.39 -6.77 13.85
C GLU A 166 -10.82 -7.22 15.23
N LYS A 167 -12.13 -7.27 15.49
CA LYS A 167 -12.67 -7.71 16.78
C LYS A 167 -12.66 -9.24 16.93
N ASP A 168 -12.53 -9.96 15.84
CA ASP A 168 -12.49 -11.43 15.86
C ASP A 168 -11.13 -11.91 16.37
N LYS A 169 -11.10 -12.28 17.64
CA LYS A 169 -9.89 -12.76 18.32
C LYS A 169 -9.27 -14.00 17.69
N THR A 170 -10.03 -14.76 16.92
CA THR A 170 -9.52 -15.96 16.26
C THR A 170 -8.62 -15.65 15.08
N LYS A 171 -8.70 -14.42 14.55
CA LYS A 171 -7.91 -13.95 13.42
C LYS A 171 -6.71 -13.08 13.82
N LEU A 172 -6.59 -12.74 15.11
CA LEU A 172 -5.48 -11.91 15.59
C LEU A 172 -4.22 -12.74 15.76
N VAL A 173 -3.10 -12.22 15.30
CA VAL A 173 -1.78 -12.79 15.58
C VAL A 173 -1.45 -12.55 17.05
N CYS A 174 -0.90 -13.54 17.73
CA CYS A 174 -0.47 -13.42 19.10
C CYS A 174 0.64 -12.37 19.21
N THR A 175 0.42 -11.30 20.00
CA THR A 175 1.38 -10.22 20.19
C THR A 175 2.65 -10.66 20.91
N PHE A 176 2.61 -11.77 21.66
CA PHE A 176 3.77 -12.28 22.38
C PHE A 176 4.62 -13.22 21.54
N CYS A 177 4.00 -14.15 20.79
CA CYS A 177 4.69 -15.13 19.95
C CYS A 177 4.44 -14.91 18.44
N GLU A 178 3.81 -13.79 18.09
CA GLU A 178 3.53 -13.39 16.71
C GLU A 178 2.72 -14.41 15.88
N VAL A 179 2.02 -15.32 16.59
CA VAL A 179 1.16 -16.33 15.95
C VAL A 179 -0.16 -16.46 16.71
N VAL A 180 -1.24 -16.73 16.00
CA VAL A 180 -2.58 -16.96 16.59
C VAL A 180 -2.58 -18.30 17.35
N TYR A 181 -1.95 -19.29 16.81
CA TYR A 181 -1.78 -20.60 17.45
C TYR A 181 -0.39 -20.72 18.04
N CYS A 182 -0.27 -20.76 19.36
CA CYS A 182 1.00 -20.96 20.06
C CYS A 182 1.19 -22.44 20.42
N PRO A 183 2.15 -23.14 19.81
CA PRO A 183 2.40 -24.57 20.09
C PRO A 183 2.83 -24.82 21.55
N ARG A 184 3.36 -23.80 22.23
CA ARG A 184 3.77 -23.89 23.65
C ARG A 184 2.60 -23.85 24.62
N ARG A 185 1.44 -23.35 24.20
CA ARG A 185 0.19 -23.46 24.94
C ARG A 185 -0.51 -24.74 24.56
N GLY A 186 0.21 -25.86 24.67
CA GLY A 186 -0.30 -27.18 24.33
C GLY A 186 -1.67 -27.39 24.92
N GLY A 187 -2.65 -27.63 24.06
CA GLY A 187 -3.82 -28.43 24.37
C GLY A 187 -4.83 -27.90 25.38
N SER A 188 -4.86 -26.63 25.73
CA SER A 188 -6.06 -26.06 26.35
C SER A 188 -6.98 -25.58 25.24
N ASN A 189 -7.88 -26.45 24.82
CA ASN A 189 -9.11 -26.08 24.17
C ASN A 189 -9.73 -24.95 25.01
N VAL A 190 -9.82 -23.78 24.43
CA VAL A 190 -10.76 -22.78 24.91
C VAL A 190 -12.10 -23.25 24.41
N GLU A 191 -12.68 -24.21 25.12
CA GLU A 191 -14.12 -24.38 25.21
C GLU A 191 -14.62 -23.28 26.13
N ASP A 192 -15.64 -22.58 25.66
CA ASP A 192 -16.56 -21.59 26.18
C ASP A 192 -16.33 -20.14 25.77
#